data_8ba67e44683f39ff1fd63f2d8e5319f7
#
_entry.id   8ba67e44683f39ff1fd63f2d8e5319f7
#
_cell.length_a   1.000
_cell.length_b   1.000
_cell.length_c   1.000
_cell.angle_alpha   90.00
_cell.angle_beta   90.00
_cell.angle_gamma   90.00
#
_symmetry.space_group_name_H-M   'P 1'
#
loop_
_entity.id
_entity.type
_entity.pdbx_description
1 polymer ?
#
loop_
_entity_poly.entity_id
_entity_poly.type
_entity_poly.pdbx_seq_one_letter_code
_entity_poly.pdbx_strand_id
1 'polypeptide(L)'
;MTFIGMMLSMKVQAADMPANPVDKPGYTLDYADEFNGDSLDKSKWTDYYLPHWSKNPENAKANYRFENGCLVEYITKDQQAWSPEHDGTVKSSAIMSFDKSWIHNFSGTMDNQDRNTWYGYKTKYGYFEIRAKLANCGGGGHQAWWMVGMQQDINDWFNSKQTGEID
;
A
#
# COMPACT_ATOMS: atom_id res chain seq x y z
N MET A 1 6.26 10.26 -51.84
CA MET A 1 4.97 9.95 -51.21
C MET A 1 5.26 9.34 -49.85
N THR A 2 5.19 10.16 -48.80
CA THR A 2 5.58 9.76 -47.46
C THR A 2 4.29 9.48 -46.67
N PHE A 3 4.07 8.23 -46.32
CA PHE A 3 2.94 7.84 -45.46
C PHE A 3 3.25 8.22 -44.00
N ILE A 4 2.56 9.22 -43.49
CA ILE A 4 2.54 9.53 -42.03
C ILE A 4 1.49 8.61 -41.43
N GLY A 5 1.95 7.57 -40.74
CA GLY A 5 1.11 6.71 -39.94
C GLY A 5 0.64 7.45 -38.68
N MET A 6 -0.64 7.78 -38.67
CA MET A 6 -1.30 8.37 -37.48
C MET A 6 -1.56 7.25 -36.48
N MET A 7 -0.71 7.15 -35.44
CA MET A 7 -1.02 6.28 -34.29
C MET A 7 -2.17 6.89 -33.49
N LEU A 8 -3.37 6.32 -33.65
CA LEU A 8 -4.45 6.54 -32.71
C LEU A 8 -4.07 5.86 -31.37
N SER A 9 -3.70 6.63 -30.39
CA SER A 9 -3.65 6.13 -29.02
C SER A 9 -5.09 5.88 -28.56
N MET A 10 -5.50 4.63 -28.52
CA MET A 10 -6.73 4.25 -27.83
C MET A 10 -6.52 4.54 -26.34
N LYS A 11 -7.10 5.61 -25.85
CA LYS A 11 -7.30 5.79 -24.40
C LYS A 11 -8.26 4.68 -23.97
N VAL A 12 -7.76 3.67 -23.32
CA VAL A 12 -8.59 2.72 -22.59
C VAL A 12 -9.20 3.52 -21.43
N GLN A 13 -10.41 3.97 -21.63
CA GLN A 13 -11.18 4.65 -20.61
C GLN A 13 -11.57 3.60 -19.57
N ALA A 14 -11.33 3.87 -18.32
CA ALA A 14 -11.89 3.09 -17.19
C ALA A 14 -13.42 3.35 -17.07
N ALA A 15 -14.13 3.22 -18.19
CA ALA A 15 -15.42 3.83 -18.44
C ALA A 15 -16.61 3.09 -17.81
N ASP A 16 -16.41 1.91 -17.22
CA ASP A 16 -17.52 1.10 -16.75
C ASP A 16 -17.57 0.88 -15.23
N MET A 17 -16.74 1.61 -14.49
CA MET A 17 -16.79 1.55 -13.03
C MET A 17 -17.50 2.79 -12.48
N PRO A 18 -18.52 2.64 -11.64
CA PRO A 18 -19.17 3.77 -10.99
C PRO A 18 -18.14 4.55 -10.18
N ALA A 19 -18.25 5.86 -10.16
CA ALA A 19 -17.47 6.69 -9.26
C ALA A 19 -17.67 6.25 -7.81
N ASN A 20 -16.64 6.38 -6.98
CA ASN A 20 -16.79 6.18 -5.55
C ASN A 20 -17.86 7.15 -5.03
N PRO A 21 -18.76 6.73 -4.14
CA PRO A 21 -19.71 7.63 -3.54
C PRO A 21 -18.95 8.66 -2.71
N VAL A 22 -19.00 9.92 -3.10
CA VAL A 22 -18.48 11.04 -2.31
C VAL A 22 -19.39 11.40 -1.15
N ASP A 23 -20.62 10.91 -1.17
CA ASP A 23 -21.63 11.19 -0.15
C ASP A 23 -22.26 9.87 0.31
N LYS A 24 -22.10 9.58 1.60
CA LYS A 24 -22.68 8.39 2.23
C LYS A 24 -23.56 8.82 3.38
N PRO A 25 -24.88 8.54 3.31
CA PRO A 25 -25.81 8.93 4.37
C PRO A 25 -25.36 8.47 5.75
N GLY A 26 -25.31 9.40 6.70
CA GLY A 26 -24.89 9.12 8.08
C GLY A 26 -23.38 9.13 8.33
N TYR A 27 -22.57 9.43 7.31
CA TYR A 27 -21.14 9.57 7.43
C TYR A 27 -20.65 10.91 6.91
N THR A 28 -19.53 11.36 7.45
CA THR A 28 -18.76 12.50 6.92
C THR A 28 -17.48 11.96 6.32
N LEU A 29 -17.12 12.41 5.12
CA LEU A 29 -15.87 12.03 4.49
C LEU A 29 -14.70 12.58 5.32
N ASP A 30 -13.87 11.69 5.84
CA ASP A 30 -12.72 12.01 6.68
C ASP A 30 -11.39 11.86 5.93
N TYR A 31 -11.31 10.85 5.08
CA TYR A 31 -10.11 10.55 4.33
C TYR A 31 -10.46 9.98 2.96
N ALA A 32 -9.81 10.48 1.92
CA ALA A 32 -9.92 9.93 0.57
C ALA A 32 -8.64 10.17 -0.23
N ASP A 33 -8.36 9.28 -1.15
CA ASP A 33 -7.40 9.49 -2.23
C ASP A 33 -7.91 8.80 -3.50
N GLU A 34 -8.13 9.57 -4.53
CA GLU A 34 -8.60 9.08 -5.83
C GLU A 34 -7.43 8.81 -6.79
N PHE A 35 -6.20 9.08 -6.35
CA PHE A 35 -4.97 8.90 -7.15
C PHE A 35 -5.02 9.58 -8.53
N ASN A 36 -5.70 10.71 -8.63
CA ASN A 36 -5.88 11.48 -9.87
C ASN A 36 -4.65 12.29 -10.30
N GLY A 37 -3.66 12.38 -9.43
CA GLY A 37 -2.41 13.08 -9.69
C GLY A 37 -1.43 12.27 -10.52
N ASP A 38 -0.21 12.73 -10.53
CA ASP A 38 0.95 12.10 -11.19
C ASP A 38 2.03 11.63 -10.18
N SER A 39 1.78 11.87 -8.90
CA SER A 39 2.68 11.55 -7.80
C SER A 39 1.90 11.17 -6.54
N LEU A 40 2.53 10.38 -5.69
CA LEU A 40 1.97 9.96 -4.42
C LEU A 40 1.92 11.14 -3.44
N ASP A 41 0.77 11.38 -2.82
CA ASP A 41 0.64 12.35 -1.75
C ASP A 41 1.36 11.85 -0.49
N LYS A 42 2.56 12.35 -0.26
CA LYS A 42 3.41 11.95 0.87
C LYS A 42 2.89 12.41 2.24
N SER A 43 1.87 13.26 2.28
CA SER A 43 1.16 13.56 3.52
C SER A 43 0.17 12.45 3.93
N LYS A 44 -0.20 11.60 2.98
CA LYS A 44 -1.14 10.49 3.16
C LYS A 44 -0.48 9.11 3.13
N TRP A 45 0.58 8.96 2.32
CA TRP A 45 1.15 7.66 2.00
C TRP A 45 2.67 7.63 2.09
N THR A 46 3.20 6.53 2.54
CA THR A 46 4.59 6.14 2.32
C THR A 46 4.64 5.03 1.26
N ASP A 47 5.68 5.04 0.45
CA ASP A 47 5.95 4.02 -0.57
C ASP A 47 6.90 2.93 -0.05
N TYR A 48 6.85 2.63 1.23
CA TYR A 48 7.59 1.55 1.87
C TYR A 48 6.62 0.62 2.59
N TYR A 49 6.75 -0.68 2.37
CA TYR A 49 5.94 -1.72 2.99
C TYR A 49 6.66 -2.34 4.18
N LEU A 50 6.19 -2.07 5.41
CA LEU A 50 6.76 -2.60 6.66
C LEU A 50 8.30 -2.61 6.66
N PRO A 51 8.97 -1.47 6.44
CA PRO A 51 10.41 -1.42 6.20
C PRO A 51 11.24 -1.86 7.41
N HIS A 52 10.65 -1.91 8.60
CA HIS A 52 11.29 -2.41 9.81
C HIS A 52 11.47 -3.94 9.82
N TRP A 53 10.83 -4.65 8.89
CA TRP A 53 11.03 -6.09 8.70
C TRP A 53 12.29 -6.44 7.92
N SER A 54 12.89 -5.50 7.24
CA SER A 54 14.05 -5.73 6.38
C SER A 54 15.32 -5.13 6.97
N LYS A 55 16.44 -5.84 6.88
CA LYS A 55 17.76 -5.28 7.17
C LYS A 55 18.15 -4.14 6.24
N ASN A 56 17.66 -4.22 4.99
CA ASN A 56 17.77 -3.13 4.03
C ASN A 56 16.38 -2.56 3.73
N PRO A 57 15.97 -1.47 4.38
CA PRO A 57 14.65 -0.88 4.18
C PRO A 57 14.33 -0.52 2.74
N GLU A 58 15.33 -0.25 1.90
CA GLU A 58 15.12 0.05 0.48
C GLU A 58 14.52 -1.12 -0.30
N ASN A 59 14.68 -2.36 0.17
CA ASN A 59 14.02 -3.51 -0.41
C ASN A 59 12.48 -3.49 -0.23
N ALA A 60 12.01 -2.73 0.76
CA ALA A 60 10.59 -2.56 1.05
C ALA A 60 9.92 -1.48 0.20
N LYS A 61 10.68 -0.79 -0.65
CA LYS A 61 10.16 0.28 -1.48
C LYS A 61 9.24 -0.26 -2.58
N ALA A 62 8.07 0.35 -2.69
CA ALA A 62 7.09 0.00 -3.70
C ALA A 62 7.52 0.43 -5.10
N ASN A 63 7.23 -0.42 -6.09
CA ASN A 63 7.19 -0.03 -7.49
C ASN A 63 5.76 0.35 -7.87
N TYR A 64 5.56 1.57 -8.26
CA TYR A 64 4.25 2.06 -8.67
C TYR A 64 4.36 3.07 -9.81
N ARG A 65 3.25 3.33 -10.45
CA ARG A 65 3.09 4.41 -11.42
C ARG A 65 1.66 4.92 -11.37
N PHE A 66 1.47 6.12 -11.85
CA PHE A 66 0.16 6.70 -12.09
C PHE A 66 -0.23 6.49 -13.55
N GLU A 67 -1.39 5.94 -13.78
CA GLU A 67 -1.85 5.63 -15.12
C GLU A 67 -3.38 5.71 -15.19
N ASN A 68 -3.89 6.54 -16.08
CA ASN A 68 -5.33 6.73 -16.32
C ASN A 68 -6.14 7.07 -15.05
N GLY A 69 -5.59 7.91 -14.16
CA GLY A 69 -6.23 8.29 -12.91
C GLY A 69 -6.27 7.16 -11.87
N CYS A 70 -5.30 6.27 -11.92
CA CYS A 70 -5.16 5.17 -10.96
C CYS A 70 -3.73 5.07 -10.48
N LEU A 71 -3.54 4.66 -9.24
CA LEU A 71 -2.28 4.11 -8.77
C LEU A 71 -2.18 2.66 -9.25
N VAL A 72 -1.09 2.32 -9.91
CA VAL A 72 -0.78 0.96 -10.34
C VAL A 72 0.46 0.48 -9.62
N GLU A 73 0.31 -0.45 -8.71
CA GLU A 73 1.41 -1.13 -8.06
C GLU A 73 1.82 -2.37 -8.84
N TYR A 74 3.11 -2.65 -8.91
CA TYR A 74 3.60 -3.79 -9.68
C TYR A 74 4.90 -4.36 -9.09
N ILE A 75 5.15 -5.64 -9.37
CA ILE A 75 6.39 -6.33 -9.01
C ILE A 75 7.16 -6.65 -10.28
N THR A 76 8.46 -6.31 -10.32
CA THR A 76 9.32 -6.65 -11.45
C THR A 76 10.08 -7.94 -11.21
N LYS A 77 10.51 -8.58 -12.30
CA LYS A 77 11.32 -9.78 -12.22
C LYS A 77 12.61 -9.58 -11.42
N ASP A 78 13.22 -8.40 -11.56
CA ASP A 78 14.53 -8.08 -10.98
C ASP A 78 14.45 -7.39 -9.63
N GLN A 79 13.24 -7.16 -9.10
CA GLN A 79 13.04 -6.58 -7.78
C GLN A 79 13.65 -7.50 -6.71
N GLN A 80 14.28 -6.91 -5.72
CA GLN A 80 14.82 -7.64 -4.57
C GLN A 80 13.67 -8.17 -3.69
N ALA A 81 13.92 -9.24 -2.97
CA ALA A 81 13.03 -9.69 -1.91
C ALA A 81 12.96 -8.62 -0.82
N TRP A 82 11.75 -8.37 -0.29
CA TRP A 82 11.53 -7.25 0.64
C TRP A 82 12.16 -7.50 2.02
N SER A 83 12.08 -8.71 2.53
CA SER A 83 12.63 -9.13 3.82
C SER A 83 13.22 -10.53 3.72
N PRO A 84 14.41 -10.71 3.10
CA PRO A 84 14.98 -12.03 2.86
C PRO A 84 15.20 -12.85 4.14
N GLU A 85 15.45 -12.18 5.24
CA GLU A 85 15.74 -12.79 6.53
C GLU A 85 14.51 -13.43 7.17
N HIS A 86 13.31 -12.90 6.88
CA HIS A 86 12.06 -13.33 7.49
C HIS A 86 11.12 -14.02 6.50
N ASP A 87 11.09 -13.55 5.24
CA ASP A 87 10.16 -14.01 4.20
C ASP A 87 10.85 -14.58 2.96
N GLY A 88 12.15 -14.83 3.02
CA GLY A 88 12.88 -15.48 1.95
C GLY A 88 12.81 -14.72 0.62
N THR A 89 12.23 -15.32 -0.41
CA THR A 89 12.20 -14.75 -1.77
C THR A 89 10.97 -13.88 -2.07
N VAL A 90 10.14 -13.61 -1.09
CA VAL A 90 8.92 -12.81 -1.27
C VAL A 90 9.28 -11.38 -1.69
N LYS A 91 8.65 -10.91 -2.75
CA LYS A 91 8.75 -9.55 -3.24
C LYS A 91 7.45 -8.81 -2.93
N SER A 92 7.57 -7.58 -2.48
CA SER A 92 6.42 -6.75 -2.15
C SER A 92 6.42 -5.44 -2.91
N SER A 93 5.25 -4.94 -3.24
CA SER A 93 5.03 -3.58 -3.69
C SER A 93 3.73 -3.13 -3.07
N ALA A 94 3.81 -2.24 -2.09
CA ALA A 94 2.65 -1.72 -1.41
C ALA A 94 2.93 -0.32 -0.83
N ILE A 95 1.89 0.49 -0.76
CA ILE A 95 1.91 1.77 -0.04
C ILE A 95 1.23 1.62 1.32
N MET A 96 1.62 2.44 2.27
CA MET A 96 1.02 2.45 3.60
C MET A 96 0.66 3.87 4.02
N SER A 97 -0.40 4.03 4.81
CA SER A 97 -0.79 5.30 5.40
C SER A 97 -0.15 5.56 6.77
N PHE A 98 0.93 4.89 7.08
CA PHE A 98 1.68 5.06 8.33
C PHE A 98 3.12 4.57 8.17
N ASP A 99 3.98 4.96 9.11
CA ASP A 99 5.27 4.33 9.39
C ASP A 99 5.45 4.29 10.91
N LYS A 100 5.65 3.12 11.46
CA LYS A 100 5.85 2.92 12.89
C LYS A 100 6.63 1.64 13.12
N SER A 101 7.70 1.72 13.89
CA SER A 101 8.42 0.55 14.36
C SER A 101 7.54 -0.36 15.23
N TRP A 102 7.86 -1.62 15.27
CA TRP A 102 7.20 -2.64 16.08
C TRP A 102 5.76 -2.98 15.69
N ILE A 103 5.23 -2.35 14.64
CA ILE A 103 3.93 -2.73 14.11
C ILE A 103 4.02 -4.08 13.41
N HIS A 104 3.02 -4.91 13.64
CA HIS A 104 2.89 -6.23 13.04
C HIS A 104 4.12 -7.10 13.30
N ASN A 105 4.73 -6.94 14.45
CA ASN A 105 5.93 -7.68 14.85
C ASN A 105 5.55 -8.84 15.77
N PHE A 106 5.53 -10.04 15.24
CA PHE A 106 5.13 -11.25 15.98
C PHE A 106 6.29 -11.92 16.70
N SER A 107 7.53 -11.67 16.30
CA SER A 107 8.70 -12.37 16.85
C SER A 107 9.53 -11.53 17.81
N GLY A 108 9.34 -10.22 17.83
CA GLY A 108 10.18 -9.30 18.61
C GLY A 108 11.60 -9.14 18.07
N THR A 109 11.87 -9.65 16.88
CA THR A 109 13.24 -9.73 16.32
C THR A 109 13.39 -9.03 14.99
N MET A 110 12.45 -8.14 14.65
CA MET A 110 12.51 -7.40 13.40
C MET A 110 13.69 -6.43 13.37
N ASP A 111 14.22 -6.25 12.21
CA ASP A 111 15.30 -5.30 11.95
C ASP A 111 14.77 -3.85 11.91
N ASN A 112 15.62 -2.86 11.86
CA ASN A 112 15.27 -1.44 11.64
C ASN A 112 14.12 -0.90 12.50
N GLN A 113 14.21 -1.10 13.81
CA GLN A 113 13.20 -0.65 14.75
C GLN A 113 13.31 0.83 15.14
N ASP A 114 14.37 1.51 14.76
CA ASP A 114 14.58 2.95 15.02
C ASP A 114 13.95 3.78 13.89
N ARG A 115 12.64 3.88 13.89
CA ARG A 115 11.88 4.64 12.90
C ARG A 115 11.00 5.69 13.55
N ASN A 116 10.96 6.87 12.96
CA ASN A 116 10.06 7.91 13.39
C ASN A 116 8.60 7.49 13.13
N THR A 117 7.78 7.55 14.14
CA THR A 117 6.36 7.29 13.99
C THR A 117 5.70 8.41 13.19
N TRP A 118 5.01 8.00 12.13
CA TRP A 118 4.23 8.89 11.27
C TRP A 118 2.89 8.25 10.90
N TYR A 119 1.85 9.05 10.83
CA TYR A 119 0.53 8.62 10.41
C TYR A 119 -0.02 9.58 9.35
N GLY A 120 -0.19 9.10 8.14
CA GLY A 120 -0.97 9.77 7.10
C GLY A 120 -2.46 9.67 7.40
N TYR A 121 -2.89 8.49 7.92
CA TYR A 121 -4.24 8.30 8.43
C TYR A 121 -4.29 7.24 9.52
N LYS A 122 -5.10 7.49 10.53
CA LYS A 122 -5.48 6.51 11.55
C LYS A 122 -6.87 6.84 12.08
N THR A 123 -7.65 5.83 12.35
CA THR A 123 -8.98 5.99 12.94
C THR A 123 -9.33 4.83 13.84
N LYS A 124 -10.36 4.97 14.64
CA LYS A 124 -10.89 3.90 15.49
C LYS A 124 -12.17 3.29 14.93
N TYR A 125 -12.94 4.09 14.21
CA TYR A 125 -14.24 3.69 13.66
C TYR A 125 -14.41 4.30 12.28
N GLY A 126 -15.28 3.75 11.46
CA GLY A 126 -15.61 4.33 10.18
C GLY A 126 -16.24 3.33 9.23
N TYR A 127 -16.61 3.83 8.09
CA TYR A 127 -16.91 3.07 6.90
C TYR A 127 -15.71 3.19 5.96
N PHE A 128 -15.24 2.06 5.47
CA PHE A 128 -14.08 1.99 4.59
C PHE A 128 -14.50 1.43 3.25
N GLU A 129 -14.01 2.02 2.20
CA GLU A 129 -14.25 1.59 0.83
C GLU A 129 -12.99 1.71 0.00
N ILE A 130 -12.70 0.71 -0.77
CA ILE A 130 -11.66 0.71 -1.79
C ILE A 130 -12.24 0.26 -3.11
N ARG A 131 -11.78 0.88 -4.20
CA ARG A 131 -12.00 0.39 -5.55
C ARG A 131 -10.67 -0.06 -6.14
N ALA A 132 -10.54 -1.34 -6.35
CA ALA A 132 -9.31 -1.94 -6.86
C ALA A 132 -9.59 -2.92 -8.00
N LYS A 133 -8.65 -2.99 -8.93
CA LYS A 133 -8.59 -4.04 -9.95
C LYS A 133 -7.43 -4.97 -9.59
N LEU A 134 -7.75 -6.18 -9.22
CA LEU A 134 -6.76 -7.19 -8.92
C LEU A 134 -6.20 -7.79 -10.21
N ALA A 135 -4.88 -8.00 -10.26
CA ALA A 135 -4.23 -8.65 -11.36
C ALA A 135 -4.38 -10.18 -11.28
N ASN A 136 -4.31 -10.85 -12.41
CA ASN A 136 -4.18 -12.30 -12.41
C ASN A 136 -2.72 -12.66 -12.11
N CYS A 137 -2.42 -13.00 -10.88
CA CYS A 137 -1.06 -13.34 -10.42
C CYS A 137 -0.72 -14.83 -10.58
N GLY A 138 -1.62 -15.63 -11.16
CA GLY A 138 -1.45 -17.08 -11.19
C GLY A 138 -1.42 -17.69 -9.77
N GLY A 139 -0.61 -18.72 -9.58
CA GLY A 139 -0.58 -19.49 -8.33
C GLY A 139 0.37 -18.96 -7.24
N GLY A 140 0.93 -17.78 -7.36
CA GLY A 140 1.96 -17.30 -6.42
C GLY A 140 1.83 -15.85 -5.98
N GLY A 141 0.74 -15.17 -6.33
CA GLY A 141 0.52 -13.78 -5.94
C GLY A 141 -0.46 -13.64 -4.79
N HIS A 142 -0.20 -12.67 -3.93
CA HIS A 142 -1.11 -12.22 -2.89
C HIS A 142 -1.39 -10.74 -3.10
N GLN A 143 -2.65 -10.35 -3.11
CA GLN A 143 -3.08 -8.97 -3.27
C GLN A 143 -4.07 -8.66 -2.16
N ALA A 144 -3.77 -7.65 -1.38
CA ALA A 144 -4.57 -7.28 -0.24
C ALA A 144 -4.74 -5.75 -0.13
N TRP A 145 -5.87 -5.33 0.37
CA TRP A 145 -6.08 -4.09 1.07
C TRP A 145 -6.45 -4.43 2.50
N TRP A 146 -5.68 -3.97 3.45
CA TRP A 146 -5.82 -4.40 4.81
C TRP A 146 -5.55 -3.29 5.82
N MET A 147 -6.01 -3.47 7.03
CA MET A 147 -5.83 -2.56 8.14
C MET A 147 -5.26 -3.31 9.33
N VAL A 148 -4.40 -2.65 10.09
CA VAL A 148 -3.73 -3.25 11.24
C VAL A 148 -3.88 -2.36 12.49
N GLY A 149 -4.00 -2.99 13.64
CA GLY A 149 -4.03 -2.30 14.93
C GLY A 149 -2.70 -1.61 15.23
N MET A 150 -2.75 -0.37 15.73
CA MET A 150 -1.60 0.52 15.90
C MET A 150 -1.07 0.58 17.33
N GLN A 151 -1.53 -0.28 18.24
CA GLN A 151 -1.20 -0.20 19.67
C GLN A 151 0.06 -0.97 20.07
N GLN A 152 0.66 -1.72 19.16
CA GLN A 152 1.88 -2.46 19.50
C GLN A 152 3.00 -1.51 19.91
N ASP A 153 3.64 -1.79 21.04
CA ASP A 153 4.64 -0.95 21.71
C ASP A 153 5.96 -1.68 21.82
N ILE A 154 7.06 -0.98 21.64
CA ILE A 154 8.42 -1.50 21.76
C ILE A 154 8.72 -2.02 23.18
N ASN A 155 8.15 -1.39 24.21
CA ASN A 155 8.42 -1.74 25.61
C ASN A 155 7.60 -2.93 26.07
N ASP A 156 6.52 -3.24 25.38
CA ASP A 156 5.63 -4.36 25.67
C ASP A 156 5.00 -4.92 24.38
N TRP A 157 5.82 -5.14 23.40
CA TRP A 157 5.37 -5.56 22.07
C TRP A 157 4.57 -6.86 22.09
N PHE A 158 4.80 -7.72 23.05
CA PHE A 158 4.12 -9.02 23.17
C PHE A 158 2.72 -8.91 23.79
N ASN A 159 2.55 -8.05 24.81
CA ASN A 159 1.29 -7.88 25.52
C ASN A 159 0.53 -6.63 25.06
N SER A 160 1.18 -5.72 24.34
CA SER A 160 0.48 -4.56 23.80
C SER A 160 -0.59 -5.04 22.81
N LYS A 161 -1.78 -4.52 22.97
CA LYS A 161 -2.95 -4.94 22.18
C LYS A 161 -2.81 -4.52 20.74
N GLN A 162 -2.17 -5.34 19.96
CA GLN A 162 -2.44 -5.36 18.54
C GLN A 162 -3.77 -6.09 18.34
N THR A 163 -4.82 -5.34 18.19
CA THR A 163 -6.15 -5.89 18.12
C THR A 163 -6.58 -6.04 16.67
N GLY A 164 -6.10 -7.09 16.08
CA GLY A 164 -6.68 -7.52 14.85
C GLY A 164 -6.09 -6.88 13.59
N GLU A 165 -6.37 -7.57 12.54
CA GLU A 165 -6.11 -7.28 11.15
C GLU A 165 -7.44 -7.44 10.43
N ILE A 166 -7.72 -6.58 9.48
CA ILE A 166 -8.90 -6.65 8.61
C ILE A 166 -8.39 -6.62 7.17
N ASP A 167 -8.66 -7.69 6.43
CA ASP A 167 -8.36 -7.86 5.01
C ASP A 167 -9.57 -7.62 4.12
#